data_8b3fe2b3c1c164fb4c5666b5349ef904
#
_entry.id   8b3fe2b3c1c164fb4c5666b5349ef904
#
_cell.length_a   1.000
_cell.length_b   1.000
_cell.length_c   1.000
_cell.angle_alpha   90.00
_cell.angle_beta   90.00
_cell.angle_gamma   90.00
#
_symmetry.space_group_name_H-M   'P 1'
#
loop_
_entity.id
_entity.type
_entity.pdbx_description
1 polymer ?
#
loop_
_entity_poly.entity_id
_entity_poly.type
_entity_poly.pdbx_seq_one_letter_code
_entity_poly.pdbx_strand_id
1 'polypeptide(L)'
;RAGTVHILSPANHWGAEADPRVRYVTEQEDLNRSFPGDPEGNMAQRVADSIYQDIAKVDPIFLFDLHEARANKSDRDFLGSSLIYTSLDKMSDMYMDLLMATETGDLCSERFNFYGPGPVGSINNTVTPNREIPTITVETYRGYPLERRIGDQLAIVQYVLTYYGLL
;
A
#
# COMPACT_ATOMS: atom_id res chain seq x y z
N ARG A 1 -11.20 16.88 -14.55
CA ARG A 1 -10.12 16.31 -15.39
C ARG A 1 -10.41 14.82 -15.55
N ALA A 2 -10.12 14.24 -16.72
CA ALA A 2 -10.22 12.82 -16.95
C ALA A 2 -8.88 12.15 -16.59
N GLY A 3 -8.95 11.01 -15.94
CA GLY A 3 -7.79 10.18 -15.62
C GLY A 3 -8.16 8.70 -15.70
N THR A 4 -7.18 7.83 -15.53
CA THR A 4 -7.38 6.38 -15.51
C THR A 4 -6.92 5.83 -14.17
N VAL A 5 -7.72 4.96 -13.57
CA VAL A 5 -7.35 4.19 -12.39
C VAL A 5 -7.11 2.76 -12.83
N HIS A 6 -5.90 2.25 -12.57
CA HIS A 6 -5.56 0.85 -12.77
C HIS A 6 -5.67 0.12 -11.45
N ILE A 7 -6.35 -1.02 -11.43
CA ILE A 7 -6.58 -1.81 -10.21
C ILE A 7 -6.03 -3.21 -10.43
N LEU A 8 -5.11 -3.62 -9.56
CA LEU A 8 -4.66 -5.00 -9.41
C LEU A 8 -5.22 -5.56 -8.10
N SER A 9 -6.11 -6.53 -8.17
CA SER A 9 -6.72 -7.13 -6.97
C SER A 9 -7.07 -8.60 -7.20
N PRO A 10 -6.69 -9.47 -6.25
CA PRO A 10 -5.67 -9.29 -5.22
C PRO A 10 -4.26 -9.55 -5.78
N ALA A 11 -3.24 -8.85 -5.32
CA ALA A 11 -1.85 -9.06 -5.75
C ALA A 11 -1.35 -10.47 -5.39
N ASN A 12 -1.69 -10.96 -4.20
CA ASN A 12 -1.48 -12.35 -3.78
C ASN A 12 -2.79 -13.14 -3.88
N HIS A 13 -3.14 -13.57 -5.08
CA HIS A 13 -4.35 -14.33 -5.38
C HIS A 13 -4.45 -15.63 -4.56
N TRP A 14 -3.39 -16.42 -4.52
CA TRP A 14 -3.37 -17.70 -3.78
C TRP A 14 -3.59 -17.51 -2.29
N GLY A 15 -2.90 -16.55 -1.69
CA GLY A 15 -3.07 -16.25 -0.26
C GLY A 15 -4.45 -15.69 0.07
N ALA A 16 -5.06 -14.94 -0.85
CA ALA A 16 -6.40 -14.36 -0.68
C ALA A 16 -7.50 -15.42 -0.76
N GLU A 17 -7.32 -16.47 -1.57
CA GLU A 17 -8.27 -17.57 -1.73
C GLU A 17 -8.07 -18.71 -0.72
N ALA A 18 -6.94 -18.75 -0.03
CA ALA A 18 -6.68 -19.77 0.99
C ALA A 18 -7.66 -19.65 2.17
N ASP A 19 -8.00 -20.80 2.78
CA ASP A 19 -8.80 -20.86 4.00
C ASP A 19 -8.02 -21.59 5.11
N PRO A 20 -7.55 -20.90 6.15
CA PRO A 20 -7.61 -19.43 6.35
C PRO A 20 -6.72 -18.67 5.38
N ARG A 21 -7.06 -17.41 5.09
CA ARG A 21 -6.24 -16.52 4.27
C ARG A 21 -4.82 -16.40 4.81
N VAL A 22 -3.85 -16.45 3.92
CA VAL A 22 -2.43 -16.39 4.27
C VAL A 22 -1.73 -15.22 3.58
N ARG A 23 -0.68 -14.72 4.23
CA ARG A 23 0.15 -13.62 3.73
C ARG A 23 1.06 -14.05 2.58
N TYR A 24 1.58 -15.28 2.66
CA TYR A 24 2.63 -15.76 1.77
C TYR A 24 2.06 -16.28 0.45
N VAL A 25 2.84 -16.17 -0.63
CA VAL A 25 2.51 -16.75 -1.94
C VAL A 25 2.63 -18.26 -1.90
N THR A 26 3.69 -18.75 -1.22
CA THR A 26 3.91 -20.14 -0.84
C THR A 26 4.29 -20.18 0.65
N GLU A 27 4.69 -21.32 1.19
CA GLU A 27 4.87 -21.51 2.64
C GLU A 27 5.69 -20.44 3.37
N GLN A 28 6.64 -19.78 2.71
CA GLN A 28 7.50 -18.77 3.34
C GLN A 28 7.84 -17.57 2.44
N GLU A 29 7.22 -17.46 1.26
CA GLU A 29 7.56 -16.43 0.27
C GLU A 29 6.65 -15.20 0.42
N ASP A 30 7.19 -14.13 0.97
CA ASP A 30 6.48 -12.86 1.16
C ASP A 30 6.61 -11.98 -0.10
N LEU A 31 5.48 -11.78 -0.80
CA LEU A 31 5.44 -10.93 -1.99
C LEU A 31 5.96 -9.51 -1.69
N ASN A 32 5.57 -8.93 -0.55
CA ASN A 32 5.99 -7.57 -0.18
C ASN A 32 7.38 -7.54 0.52
N ARG A 33 8.23 -8.50 0.18
CA ARG A 33 9.68 -8.57 0.45
C ARG A 33 10.46 -9.00 -0.79
N SER A 34 9.77 -9.12 -1.93
CA SER A 34 10.35 -9.70 -3.14
C SER A 34 10.54 -8.70 -4.28
N PHE A 35 10.11 -7.44 -4.11
CA PHE A 35 10.31 -6.39 -5.13
C PHE A 35 11.79 -5.95 -5.23
N PRO A 36 12.29 -5.66 -6.48
CA PRO A 36 11.56 -5.53 -7.75
C PRO A 36 11.16 -6.86 -8.40
N GLY A 37 11.59 -7.98 -7.87
CA GLY A 37 11.35 -9.30 -8.41
C GLY A 37 12.53 -9.87 -9.20
N ASP A 38 12.34 -11.11 -9.66
CA ASP A 38 13.26 -11.84 -10.52
C ASP A 38 12.42 -12.83 -11.36
N PRO A 39 12.42 -12.74 -12.70
CA PRO A 39 11.64 -13.63 -13.56
C PRO A 39 12.06 -15.09 -13.48
N GLU A 40 13.33 -15.36 -13.08
CA GLU A 40 13.87 -16.71 -12.90
C GLU A 40 13.86 -17.15 -11.41
N GLY A 41 13.34 -16.31 -10.52
CA GLY A 41 13.32 -16.55 -9.09
C GLY A 41 12.17 -17.45 -8.62
N ASN A 42 11.94 -17.46 -7.31
CA ASN A 42 10.82 -18.18 -6.71
C ASN A 42 9.46 -17.55 -7.11
N MET A 43 8.35 -18.15 -6.68
CA MET A 43 7.02 -17.69 -7.08
C MET A 43 6.75 -16.23 -6.68
N ALA A 44 7.11 -15.81 -5.45
CA ALA A 44 6.92 -14.45 -5.01
C ALA A 44 7.78 -13.46 -5.81
N GLN A 45 9.01 -13.81 -6.15
CA GLN A 45 9.89 -12.99 -6.98
C GLN A 45 9.36 -12.84 -8.40
N ARG A 46 8.83 -13.90 -9.01
CA ARG A 46 8.23 -13.84 -10.36
C ARG A 46 6.96 -13.00 -10.38
N VAL A 47 6.12 -13.12 -9.34
CA VAL A 47 4.92 -12.26 -9.21
C VAL A 47 5.32 -10.81 -8.98
N ALA A 48 6.30 -10.55 -8.12
CA ALA A 48 6.82 -9.20 -7.88
C ALA A 48 7.38 -8.58 -9.15
N ASP A 49 8.17 -9.33 -9.95
CA ASP A 49 8.68 -8.87 -11.25
C ASP A 49 7.53 -8.51 -12.19
N SER A 50 6.53 -9.38 -12.34
CA SER A 50 5.39 -9.12 -13.21
C SER A 50 4.65 -7.83 -12.82
N ILE A 51 4.39 -7.62 -11.51
CA ILE A 51 3.76 -6.40 -11.01
C ILE A 51 4.65 -5.18 -11.27
N TYR A 52 5.96 -5.30 -11.02
CA TYR A 52 6.91 -4.20 -11.21
C TYR A 52 7.02 -3.78 -12.69
N GLN A 53 6.98 -4.76 -13.63
CA GLN A 53 6.95 -4.48 -15.06
C GLN A 53 5.63 -3.84 -15.49
N ASP A 54 4.51 -4.24 -14.91
CA ASP A 54 3.21 -3.61 -15.22
C ASP A 54 3.15 -2.17 -14.69
N ILE A 55 3.68 -1.88 -13.51
CA ILE A 55 3.85 -0.51 -13.02
C ILE A 55 4.70 0.31 -14.02
N ALA A 56 5.77 -0.27 -14.55
CA ALA A 56 6.61 0.39 -15.53
C ALA A 56 5.89 0.72 -16.84
N LYS A 57 4.99 -0.16 -17.31
CA LYS A 57 4.21 0.05 -18.53
C LYS A 57 3.11 1.10 -18.34
N VAL A 58 2.48 1.11 -17.16
CA VAL A 58 1.41 2.06 -16.81
C VAL A 58 1.97 3.44 -16.56
N ASP A 59 3.17 3.52 -15.95
CA ASP A 59 3.85 4.75 -15.52
C ASP A 59 2.91 5.68 -14.74
N PRO A 60 2.35 5.23 -13.61
CA PRO A 60 1.33 5.98 -12.90
C PRO A 60 1.92 7.20 -12.20
N ILE A 61 1.12 8.25 -12.04
CA ILE A 61 1.52 9.45 -11.27
C ILE A 61 1.53 9.20 -9.77
N PHE A 62 0.88 8.14 -9.31
CA PHE A 62 0.79 7.73 -7.90
C PHE A 62 0.44 6.26 -7.77
N LEU A 63 0.95 5.58 -6.75
CA LEU A 63 0.68 4.18 -6.46
C LEU A 63 0.15 4.00 -5.03
N PHE A 64 -0.95 3.29 -4.91
CA PHE A 64 -1.45 2.78 -3.63
C PHE A 64 -1.11 1.31 -3.45
N ASP A 65 -0.63 0.96 -2.27
CA ASP A 65 -0.46 -0.41 -1.80
C ASP A 65 -1.39 -0.61 -0.58
N LEU A 66 -2.53 -1.28 -0.80
CA LEU A 66 -3.58 -1.39 0.20
C LEU A 66 -3.41 -2.66 1.02
N HIS A 67 -3.19 -2.51 2.31
CA HIS A 67 -2.87 -3.55 3.27
C HIS A 67 -3.78 -3.55 4.50
N GLU A 68 -3.68 -4.63 5.25
CA GLU A 68 -4.27 -4.76 6.58
C GLU A 68 -3.21 -5.18 7.60
N ALA A 69 -2.99 -4.34 8.60
CA ALA A 69 -2.08 -4.64 9.70
C ALA A 69 -2.61 -5.78 10.58
N ARG A 70 -1.69 -6.56 11.16
CA ARG A 70 -2.03 -7.68 12.06
C ARG A 70 -2.92 -7.24 13.22
N ALA A 71 -3.78 -8.15 13.67
CA ALA A 71 -4.76 -7.87 14.70
C ALA A 71 -4.20 -7.84 16.13
N ASN A 72 -2.99 -8.33 16.37
CA ASN A 72 -2.45 -8.43 17.73
C ASN A 72 -1.80 -7.11 18.18
N LYS A 73 -2.48 -6.39 19.08
CA LYS A 73 -1.98 -5.12 19.65
C LYS A 73 -0.78 -5.28 20.59
N SER A 74 -0.49 -6.50 21.04
CA SER A 74 0.68 -6.79 21.88
C SER A 74 1.94 -7.12 21.07
N ASP A 75 1.84 -7.24 19.76
CA ASP A 75 2.98 -7.47 18.90
C ASP A 75 3.92 -6.27 18.91
N ARG A 76 5.22 -6.52 19.01
CA ARG A 76 6.26 -5.49 19.05
C ARG A 76 6.23 -4.59 17.80
N ASP A 77 5.83 -5.16 16.65
CA ASP A 77 5.75 -4.50 15.36
C ASP A 77 4.31 -4.16 14.97
N PHE A 78 3.48 -3.84 15.97
CA PHE A 78 2.10 -3.45 15.73
C PHE A 78 2.02 -2.10 15.02
N LEU A 79 1.57 -2.11 13.77
CA LEU A 79 1.40 -0.91 12.95
C LEU A 79 0.06 -0.20 13.20
N GLY A 80 -0.99 -0.95 13.54
CA GLY A 80 -2.35 -0.40 13.62
C GLY A 80 -2.83 0.16 12.29
N SER A 81 -3.66 1.19 12.34
CA SER A 81 -3.99 1.99 11.16
C SER A 81 -2.86 2.98 10.89
N SER A 82 -2.24 2.86 9.73
CA SER A 82 -1.05 3.64 9.43
C SER A 82 -0.85 3.86 7.92
N LEU A 83 -0.09 4.90 7.63
CA LEU A 83 0.38 5.24 6.30
C LEU A 83 1.91 5.09 6.28
N ILE A 84 2.41 4.24 5.39
CA ILE A 84 3.84 4.01 5.23
C ILE A 84 4.24 4.59 3.87
N TYR A 85 5.16 5.53 3.86
CA TYR A 85 5.56 6.22 2.65
C TYR A 85 7.08 6.28 2.50
N THR A 86 7.53 6.37 1.26
CA THR A 86 8.91 6.68 0.94
C THR A 86 8.94 8.11 0.41
N SER A 87 9.76 8.96 1.03
CA SER A 87 9.79 10.38 0.74
C SER A 87 10.25 10.67 -0.69
N LEU A 88 9.52 11.56 -1.35
CA LEU A 88 9.97 12.33 -2.52
C LEU A 88 9.71 13.80 -2.23
N ASP A 89 10.71 14.65 -2.43
CA ASP A 89 10.60 16.09 -2.12
C ASP A 89 9.37 16.73 -2.78
N LYS A 90 9.13 16.38 -4.05
CA LYS A 90 7.98 16.89 -4.83
C LYS A 90 6.60 16.50 -4.27
N MET A 91 6.54 15.60 -3.27
CA MET A 91 5.30 15.08 -2.68
C MET A 91 5.13 15.46 -1.22
N SER A 92 6.07 16.23 -0.67
CA SER A 92 6.04 16.60 0.76
C SER A 92 4.73 17.28 1.16
N ASP A 93 4.24 18.20 0.34
CA ASP A 93 3.00 18.94 0.63
C ASP A 93 1.79 18.00 0.66
N MET A 94 1.65 17.11 -0.32
CA MET A 94 0.55 16.14 -0.36
C MET A 94 0.59 15.19 0.85
N TYR A 95 1.77 14.71 1.23
CA TYR A 95 1.91 13.84 2.41
C TYR A 95 1.58 14.59 3.70
N MET A 96 1.97 15.85 3.82
CA MET A 96 1.63 16.68 4.99
C MET A 96 0.13 16.98 5.06
N ASP A 97 -0.48 17.30 3.93
CA ASP A 97 -1.93 17.53 3.86
C ASP A 97 -2.71 16.27 4.24
N LEU A 98 -2.30 15.11 3.71
CA LEU A 98 -2.91 13.83 4.05
C LEU A 98 -2.73 13.49 5.53
N LEU A 99 -1.54 13.72 6.10
CA LEU A 99 -1.28 13.54 7.53
C LEU A 99 -2.25 14.39 8.36
N MET A 100 -2.36 15.68 8.06
CA MET A 100 -3.24 16.58 8.79
C MET A 100 -4.71 16.14 8.67
N ALA A 101 -5.16 15.75 7.47
CA ALA A 101 -6.53 15.28 7.25
C ALA A 101 -6.87 14.01 8.04
N THR A 102 -5.90 13.12 8.23
CA THR A 102 -6.09 11.91 9.05
C THR A 102 -6.01 12.20 10.55
N GLU A 103 -5.27 13.23 10.97
CA GLU A 103 -5.16 13.60 12.39
C GLU A 103 -6.40 14.28 12.95
N THR A 104 -7.10 15.08 12.14
CA THR A 104 -8.30 15.81 12.58
C THR A 104 -9.50 14.89 12.80
N GLY A 105 -9.45 13.65 12.31
CA GLY A 105 -10.57 12.71 12.38
C GLY A 105 -11.68 12.99 11.36
N ASP A 106 -11.47 13.95 10.46
CA ASP A 106 -12.47 14.32 9.45
C ASP A 106 -12.44 13.37 8.25
N LEU A 107 -11.28 12.76 7.97
CA LEU A 107 -11.08 11.89 6.81
C LEU A 107 -11.35 10.42 7.14
N CYS A 108 -10.81 9.93 8.24
CA CYS A 108 -10.86 8.51 8.62
C CYS A 108 -11.55 8.32 9.98
N SER A 109 -12.00 7.10 10.24
CA SER A 109 -12.68 6.73 11.50
C SER A 109 -11.77 6.76 12.74
N GLU A 110 -10.46 6.91 12.54
CA GLU A 110 -9.45 7.12 13.57
C GLU A 110 -8.23 7.82 12.99
N ARG A 111 -7.35 8.26 13.87
CA ARG A 111 -6.03 8.79 13.50
C ARG A 111 -5.16 7.69 12.92
N PHE A 112 -4.51 7.97 11.80
CA PHE A 112 -3.48 7.10 11.22
C PHE A 112 -2.09 7.50 11.70
N ASN A 113 -1.25 6.51 11.98
CA ASN A 113 0.17 6.74 12.25
C ASN A 113 0.93 6.90 10.93
N PHE A 114 1.98 7.72 10.93
CA PHE A 114 2.86 7.89 9.79
C PHE A 114 4.20 7.24 10.05
N TYR A 115 4.64 6.39 9.12
CA TYR A 115 5.94 5.74 9.17
C TYR A 115 6.74 6.04 7.91
N GLY A 116 8.07 6.09 8.04
CA GLY A 116 9.01 6.18 6.95
C GLY A 116 9.03 4.90 6.11
N PRO A 117 10.02 4.74 5.22
CA PRO A 117 9.95 3.73 4.18
C PRO A 117 9.70 2.33 4.74
N GLY A 118 8.94 1.56 3.99
CA GLY A 118 8.71 0.15 4.27
C GLY A 118 10.02 -0.65 4.26
N PRO A 119 9.98 -1.91 4.67
CA PRO A 119 11.17 -2.75 4.67
C PRO A 119 11.73 -2.96 3.26
N VAL A 120 13.01 -3.31 3.17
CA VAL A 120 13.66 -3.67 1.90
C VAL A 120 12.86 -4.76 1.19
N GLY A 121 12.68 -4.61 -0.12
CA GLY A 121 11.89 -5.51 -0.94
C GLY A 121 10.37 -5.28 -0.87
N SER A 122 9.89 -4.31 -0.09
CA SER A 122 8.50 -3.87 -0.19
C SER A 122 8.29 -2.99 -1.42
N ILE A 123 7.05 -2.95 -1.91
CA ILE A 123 6.73 -2.22 -3.13
C ILE A 123 7.02 -0.71 -2.98
N ASN A 124 6.64 -0.09 -1.85
CA ASN A 124 6.88 1.33 -1.67
C ASN A 124 8.36 1.69 -1.53
N ASN A 125 9.15 0.85 -0.86
CA ASN A 125 10.60 1.07 -0.71
C ASN A 125 11.39 0.72 -1.99
N THR A 126 10.73 0.13 -2.98
CA THR A 126 11.34 -0.21 -4.27
C THR A 126 10.88 0.72 -5.40
N VAL A 127 9.58 0.94 -5.52
CA VAL A 127 9.02 1.73 -6.64
C VAL A 127 9.41 3.20 -6.52
N THR A 128 9.23 3.80 -5.34
CA THR A 128 9.51 5.22 -5.15
C THR A 128 10.96 5.59 -5.49
N PRO A 129 12.00 4.96 -4.93
CA PRO A 129 13.37 5.36 -5.23
C PRO A 129 13.85 4.98 -6.64
N ASN A 130 13.30 3.90 -7.22
CA ASN A 130 13.80 3.40 -8.50
C ASN A 130 13.06 3.95 -9.71
N ARG A 131 11.84 4.47 -9.53
CA ARG A 131 10.99 4.98 -10.62
C ARG A 131 10.48 6.39 -10.38
N GLU A 132 10.79 6.99 -9.24
CA GLU A 132 10.29 8.31 -8.83
C GLU A 132 8.75 8.41 -8.83
N ILE A 133 8.06 7.28 -8.64
CA ILE A 133 6.61 7.22 -8.51
C ILE A 133 6.26 7.29 -7.02
N PRO A 134 5.53 8.31 -6.58
CA PRO A 134 5.05 8.41 -5.22
C PRO A 134 4.22 7.19 -4.85
N THR A 135 4.58 6.51 -3.77
CA THR A 135 3.91 5.29 -3.33
C THR A 135 3.57 5.39 -1.85
N ILE A 136 2.34 5.06 -1.51
CA ILE A 136 1.90 4.98 -0.12
C ILE A 136 1.29 3.60 0.16
N THR A 137 1.76 2.94 1.22
CA THR A 137 1.10 1.76 1.75
C THR A 137 0.12 2.19 2.83
N VAL A 138 -1.15 1.85 2.64
CA VAL A 138 -2.24 2.11 3.58
C VAL A 138 -2.49 0.85 4.39
N GLU A 139 -2.22 0.89 5.69
CA GLU A 139 -2.52 -0.19 6.61
C GLU A 139 -3.78 0.13 7.40
N THR A 140 -4.78 -0.75 7.39
CA THR A 140 -5.92 -0.66 8.31
C THR A 140 -5.83 -1.75 9.36
N TYR A 141 -6.21 -1.44 10.61
CA TYR A 141 -6.13 -2.41 11.69
C TYR A 141 -7.13 -3.55 11.49
N ARG A 142 -6.65 -4.76 11.27
CA ARG A 142 -7.45 -5.96 10.96
C ARG A 142 -8.46 -6.35 12.06
N GLY A 143 -8.31 -5.85 13.26
CA GLY A 143 -9.24 -6.07 14.38
C GLY A 143 -10.53 -5.24 14.29
N TYR A 144 -10.65 -4.30 13.36
CA TYR A 144 -11.87 -3.53 13.14
C TYR A 144 -12.85 -4.24 12.19
N PRO A 145 -14.16 -3.89 12.26
CA PRO A 145 -15.15 -4.35 11.29
C PRO A 145 -14.73 -4.06 9.84
N LEU A 146 -15.10 -4.95 8.92
CA LEU A 146 -14.70 -4.85 7.52
C LEU A 146 -15.13 -3.54 6.87
N GLU A 147 -16.37 -3.11 7.13
CA GLU A 147 -16.95 -1.89 6.58
C GLU A 147 -16.13 -0.65 6.98
N ARG A 148 -15.64 -0.62 8.23
CA ARG A 148 -14.78 0.44 8.72
C ARG A 148 -13.44 0.47 7.97
N ARG A 149 -12.81 -0.69 7.83
CA ARG A 149 -11.51 -0.81 7.14
C ARG A 149 -11.62 -0.40 5.67
N ILE A 150 -12.68 -0.82 4.99
CA ILE A 150 -12.96 -0.42 3.60
C ILE A 150 -13.22 1.08 3.53
N GLY A 151 -14.03 1.63 4.43
CA GLY A 151 -14.35 3.05 4.48
C GLY A 151 -13.10 3.93 4.63
N ASP A 152 -12.21 3.59 5.56
CA ASP A 152 -10.97 4.32 5.81
C ASP A 152 -10.03 4.27 4.59
N GLN A 153 -9.84 3.09 3.97
CA GLN A 153 -9.02 2.98 2.76
C GLN A 153 -9.59 3.77 1.59
N LEU A 154 -10.90 3.71 1.37
CA LEU A 154 -11.57 4.47 0.31
C LEU A 154 -11.46 5.97 0.54
N ALA A 155 -11.62 6.44 1.78
CA ALA A 155 -11.47 7.86 2.11
C ALA A 155 -10.07 8.39 1.75
N ILE A 156 -9.02 7.64 2.09
CA ILE A 156 -7.63 7.99 1.75
C ILE A 156 -7.43 8.02 0.23
N VAL A 157 -7.90 6.99 -0.49
CA VAL A 157 -7.78 6.93 -1.95
C VAL A 157 -8.51 8.12 -2.59
N GLN A 158 -9.75 8.40 -2.17
CA GLN A 158 -10.54 9.52 -2.68
C GLN A 158 -9.88 10.87 -2.39
N TYR A 159 -9.30 11.05 -1.21
CA TYR A 159 -8.57 12.26 -0.85
C TYR A 159 -7.41 12.53 -1.83
N VAL A 160 -6.59 11.53 -2.09
CA VAL A 160 -5.45 11.66 -3.01
C VAL A 160 -5.91 11.87 -4.45
N LEU A 161 -6.96 11.17 -4.90
CA LEU A 161 -7.55 11.39 -6.23
C LEU A 161 -8.08 12.83 -6.37
N THR A 162 -8.72 13.37 -5.33
CA THR A 162 -9.18 14.76 -5.29
C THR A 162 -8.01 15.73 -5.33
N TYR A 163 -6.94 15.47 -4.58
CA TYR A 163 -5.71 16.27 -4.60
C TYR A 163 -5.14 16.41 -6.01
N TYR A 164 -5.14 15.32 -6.80
CA TYR A 164 -4.72 15.34 -8.19
C TYR A 164 -5.78 15.85 -9.18
N GLY A 165 -6.96 16.23 -8.70
CA GLY A 165 -8.06 16.71 -9.54
C GLY A 165 -8.65 15.66 -10.47
N LEU A 166 -8.69 14.39 -10.00
CA LEU A 166 -9.26 13.25 -10.70
C LEU A 166 -10.69 12.94 -10.25
N LEU A 167 -11.12 13.49 -9.13
CA LEU A 167 -12.50 13.51 -8.62
C LEU A 167 -13.00 14.94 -8.49
#